data_d38528a9aabe4fc02bb261b91aaad816
#
_entry.id   d38528a9aabe4fc02bb261b91aaad816
#
_cell.length_a   1.000
_cell.length_b   1.000
_cell.length_c   1.000
_cell.angle_alpha   90.00
_cell.angle_beta   90.00
_cell.angle_gamma   90.00
#
_symmetry.space_group_name_H-M   'P 1'
#
loop_
_entity.id
_entity.type
_entity.pdbx_description
1 polymer ?
#
loop_
_entity_poly.entity_id
_entity_poly.type
_entity_poly.pdbx_seq_one_letter_code
_entity_poly.pdbx_strand_id
1 'polypeptide(L)'
;IAQCLVGSEMCIRDRYIGAPRFGARAAAGNSLEDIAALVQHAHVYNARIYVTVNTILRDEELKDTEAMIWDLYRAGVDALIIQDMGITRLNLPPIPLHASTQMDNRTVQKVKFLADVGFRQVVLARELTLDEIAKIHAACPDTLLEVFVHGALCVSYSGQCYVSQACFGRSANRGECAQFCRLGFDMVDADGKVIARNKHLLSLKDMNQSENLEALLDAGASSLKIEGRLKDVSYVKNVTAYYRQKLDAILKRRKEYIRASSGTVKLAFRPQLDKSFSRGFTDYFVHGRNPGIFSFDTPKSLGEEVGTVKEIRGNYLTVAGVKSFSNGDGLCYLDERGKLCGFRVNRVDGNKLYPQEMPRVKPKTRLYRNFDQEFERVMQKKSAERKIAVTLRLEENNFGFTLSAADEDDNRISLAMPREKELARTPQLENLKNQLSKLGNTPFEAESVEIVLSDNWFIPSSELSDLRRRAVEKLLSLIHI
;
A
#
# COMPACT_ATOMS: atom_id res chain seq x y z
N ILE A 1 5.10 -2.20 14.22
CA ILE A 1 4.88 -1.32 13.05
C ILE A 1 4.45 -2.14 11.83
N ALA A 2 5.13 -3.27 11.50
CA ALA A 2 4.71 -4.12 10.38
C ALA A 2 3.31 -4.73 10.56
N GLN A 3 2.86 -4.98 11.77
CA GLN A 3 1.50 -5.47 12.07
C GLN A 3 0.43 -4.38 11.92
N CYS A 4 0.76 -3.12 12.18
CA CYS A 4 -0.15 -1.98 11.95
C CYS A 4 -0.41 -1.69 10.47
N LEU A 5 0.44 -2.20 9.55
CA LEU A 5 0.25 -2.10 8.11
C LEU A 5 -0.71 -3.17 7.56
N VAL A 6 -1.02 -4.20 8.35
CA VAL A 6 -2.02 -5.22 8.02
C VAL A 6 -3.40 -4.63 8.23
N GLY A 7 -4.10 -4.35 7.15
CA GLY A 7 -5.44 -3.75 7.18
C GLY A 7 -5.51 -2.30 6.71
N SER A 8 -4.40 -1.69 6.29
CA SER A 8 -4.40 -0.35 5.69
C SER A 8 -4.68 -0.38 4.19
N GLU A 9 -5.57 0.47 3.73
CA GLU A 9 -5.62 0.85 2.32
C GLU A 9 -4.49 1.85 2.08
N MET A 10 -3.73 1.68 1.01
CA MET A 10 -2.54 2.49 0.77
C MET A 10 -2.74 3.42 -0.41
N CYS A 11 -2.63 4.72 -0.15
CA CYS A 11 -2.17 5.66 -1.16
C CYS A 11 -0.65 5.53 -1.32
N ILE A 12 -0.11 5.89 -2.46
CA ILE A 12 1.33 5.73 -2.71
C ILE A 12 2.17 6.66 -1.81
N ARG A 13 1.58 7.72 -1.25
CA ARG A 13 2.15 8.57 -0.22
C ARG A 13 1.55 8.26 1.14
N ASP A 14 0.23 8.32 1.25
CA ASP A 14 -0.51 8.35 2.48
C ASP A 14 -1.00 6.95 2.87
N ARG A 15 -1.43 6.76 4.10
CA ARG A 15 -1.89 5.48 4.62
C ARG A 15 -3.30 5.63 5.20
N TYR A 16 -4.17 4.70 4.83
CA TYR A 16 -5.49 4.57 5.43
C TYR A 16 -5.46 3.49 6.51
N ILE A 17 -5.96 3.81 7.69
CA ILE A 17 -6.01 2.90 8.82
C ILE A 17 -7.43 2.92 9.41
N GLY A 18 -7.90 1.78 9.90
CA GLY A 18 -9.19 1.71 10.59
C GLY A 18 -9.13 2.41 11.95
N ALA A 19 -10.15 3.22 12.27
CA ALA A 19 -10.37 3.72 13.61
C ALA A 19 -10.55 2.55 14.62
N PRO A 20 -10.43 2.79 15.92
CA PRO A 20 -10.75 1.79 16.94
C PRO A 20 -12.17 1.23 16.80
N ARG A 21 -13.11 2.07 16.37
CA ARG A 21 -14.52 1.74 16.08
C ARG A 21 -14.99 2.45 14.80
N PHE A 22 -16.13 2.07 14.26
CA PHE A 22 -16.83 2.73 13.14
C PHE A 22 -16.07 2.75 11.80
N GLY A 23 -15.10 1.85 11.60
CA GLY A 23 -14.48 1.61 10.30
C GLY A 23 -15.27 0.59 9.46
N ALA A 24 -15.31 0.75 8.12
CA ALA A 24 -16.03 -0.16 7.20
C ALA A 24 -15.47 -1.60 7.12
N ARG A 25 -14.59 -1.97 8.03
CA ARG A 25 -14.08 -3.34 8.28
C ARG A 25 -13.93 -3.52 9.78
N ALA A 26 -14.93 -4.08 10.43
CA ALA A 26 -14.95 -4.27 11.90
C ALA A 26 -13.73 -5.05 12.42
N ALA A 27 -13.21 -6.00 11.64
CA ALA A 27 -12.03 -6.80 12.00
C ALA A 27 -10.67 -6.10 11.80
N ALA A 28 -10.63 -4.83 11.39
CA ALA A 28 -9.40 -4.09 11.08
C ALA A 28 -9.29 -2.78 11.88
N GLY A 29 -9.86 -2.72 13.07
CA GLY A 29 -9.68 -1.63 14.01
C GLY A 29 -8.28 -1.64 14.63
N ASN A 30 -7.74 -0.46 14.92
CA ASN A 30 -6.43 -0.28 15.57
C ASN A 30 -6.61 0.52 16.86
N SER A 31 -5.73 0.32 17.85
CA SER A 31 -5.74 1.14 19.06
C SER A 31 -5.31 2.58 18.77
N LEU A 32 -5.66 3.50 19.67
CA LEU A 32 -5.25 4.90 19.54
C LEU A 32 -3.72 5.03 19.65
N GLU A 33 -3.09 4.22 20.48
CA GLU A 33 -1.65 4.15 20.68
C GLU A 33 -0.93 3.69 19.39
N ASP A 34 -1.45 2.65 18.72
CA ASP A 34 -0.91 2.18 17.43
C ASP A 34 -1.04 3.25 16.34
N ILE A 35 -2.17 3.97 16.32
CA ILE A 35 -2.41 5.07 15.39
C ILE A 35 -1.40 6.19 15.64
N ALA A 36 -1.21 6.62 16.88
CA ALA A 36 -0.27 7.67 17.26
C ALA A 36 1.18 7.30 16.89
N ALA A 37 1.61 6.07 17.18
CA ALA A 37 2.93 5.57 16.81
C ALA A 37 3.13 5.55 15.28
N LEU A 38 2.08 5.18 14.53
CA LEU A 38 2.13 5.18 13.07
C LEU A 38 2.19 6.60 12.50
N VAL A 39 1.46 7.55 13.08
CA VAL A 39 1.50 8.97 12.70
C VAL A 39 2.92 9.51 12.84
N GLN A 40 3.54 9.35 14.00
CA GLN A 40 4.92 9.77 14.25
C GLN A 40 5.90 9.16 13.24
N HIS A 41 5.77 7.87 12.95
CA HIS A 41 6.63 7.20 11.98
C HIS A 41 6.40 7.71 10.54
N ALA A 42 5.15 7.95 10.14
CA ALA A 42 4.80 8.41 8.80
C ALA A 42 5.27 9.84 8.53
N HIS A 43 5.12 10.72 9.52
CA HIS A 43 5.50 12.13 9.41
C HIS A 43 7.00 12.31 9.16
N VAL A 44 7.86 11.42 9.67
CA VAL A 44 9.31 11.41 9.33
C VAL A 44 9.55 11.42 7.81
N TYR A 45 8.66 10.81 7.04
CA TYR A 45 8.76 10.70 5.58
C TYR A 45 7.80 11.64 4.85
N ASN A 46 7.26 12.65 5.51
CA ASN A 46 6.22 13.53 4.97
C ASN A 46 5.03 12.75 4.39
N ALA A 47 4.73 11.59 4.97
CA ALA A 47 3.58 10.75 4.64
C ALA A 47 2.46 11.00 5.65
N ARG A 48 1.21 10.97 5.20
CA ARG A 48 0.03 11.28 6.01
C ARG A 48 -0.72 10.04 6.42
N ILE A 49 -1.38 10.10 7.57
CA ILE A 49 -2.24 9.04 8.11
C ILE A 49 -3.68 9.52 8.10
N TYR A 50 -4.52 8.80 7.34
CA TYR A 50 -5.94 9.04 7.25
C TYR A 50 -6.70 7.92 7.97
N VAL A 51 -7.60 8.29 8.86
CA VAL A 51 -8.35 7.31 9.65
C VAL A 51 -9.75 7.15 9.12
N THR A 52 -10.18 5.89 8.93
CA THR A 52 -11.51 5.58 8.41
C THR A 52 -12.55 5.51 9.52
N VAL A 53 -13.51 6.44 9.51
CA VAL A 53 -14.74 6.48 10.30
C VAL A 53 -15.91 6.41 9.32
N ASN A 54 -15.93 5.37 8.50
CA ASN A 54 -16.72 5.31 7.27
C ASN A 54 -17.79 4.21 7.28
N THR A 55 -18.46 4.07 8.41
CA THR A 55 -19.71 3.33 8.55
C THR A 55 -20.89 4.30 8.68
N ILE A 56 -22.11 3.81 8.41
CA ILE A 56 -23.34 4.49 8.80
C ILE A 56 -23.45 4.43 10.32
N LEU A 57 -23.75 5.53 10.96
CA LEU A 57 -23.88 5.66 12.41
C LEU A 57 -25.35 5.60 12.85
N ARG A 58 -25.56 5.23 14.09
CA ARG A 58 -26.83 5.35 14.79
C ARG A 58 -26.77 6.56 15.72
N ASP A 59 -27.92 7.10 16.09
CA ASP A 59 -27.99 8.32 16.93
C ASP A 59 -27.25 8.14 18.25
N GLU A 60 -27.37 6.97 18.88
CA GLU A 60 -26.68 6.64 20.14
C GLU A 60 -25.15 6.56 20.01
N GLU A 61 -24.61 6.40 18.78
CA GLU A 61 -23.17 6.32 18.51
C GLU A 61 -22.51 7.68 18.27
N LEU A 62 -23.31 8.74 18.02
CA LEU A 62 -22.79 10.06 17.61
C LEU A 62 -21.87 10.68 18.65
N LYS A 63 -22.24 10.64 19.93
CA LYS A 63 -21.44 11.20 21.03
C LYS A 63 -20.09 10.50 21.19
N ASP A 64 -20.10 9.18 21.13
CA ASP A 64 -18.87 8.37 21.19
C ASP A 64 -17.97 8.62 19.97
N THR A 65 -18.60 8.81 18.81
CA THR A 65 -17.88 9.13 17.56
C THR A 65 -17.21 10.49 17.67
N GLU A 66 -17.88 11.50 18.19
CA GLU A 66 -17.31 12.84 18.42
C GLU A 66 -16.10 12.78 19.35
N ALA A 67 -16.21 12.11 20.48
CA ALA A 67 -15.10 11.93 21.43
C ALA A 67 -13.89 11.23 20.77
N MET A 68 -14.15 10.14 20.07
CA MET A 68 -13.09 9.41 19.33
C MET A 68 -12.41 10.29 18.27
N ILE A 69 -13.14 11.14 17.56
CA ILE A 69 -12.57 12.06 16.57
C ILE A 69 -11.62 13.06 17.22
N TRP A 70 -11.98 13.58 18.40
CA TRP A 70 -11.09 14.45 19.16
C TRP A 70 -9.82 13.74 19.61
N ASP A 71 -9.89 12.47 20.02
CA ASP A 71 -8.72 11.68 20.39
C ASP A 71 -7.82 11.40 19.18
N LEU A 72 -8.39 11.08 18.02
CA LEU A 72 -7.65 10.93 16.77
C LEU A 72 -6.94 12.22 16.34
N TYR A 73 -7.60 13.37 16.49
CA TYR A 73 -6.98 14.67 16.21
C TYR A 73 -5.80 14.94 17.15
N ARG A 74 -5.93 14.67 18.46
CA ARG A 74 -4.83 14.81 19.42
C ARG A 74 -3.67 13.84 19.14
N ALA A 75 -3.95 12.68 18.56
CA ALA A 75 -2.94 11.73 18.10
C ALA A 75 -2.21 12.18 16.82
N GLY A 76 -2.58 13.32 16.23
CA GLY A 76 -1.93 13.90 15.05
C GLY A 76 -2.40 13.32 13.72
N VAL A 77 -3.59 12.69 13.65
CA VAL A 77 -4.17 12.18 12.41
C VAL A 77 -4.42 13.32 11.42
N ASP A 78 -4.01 13.13 10.16
CA ASP A 78 -4.04 14.20 9.14
C ASP A 78 -5.42 14.43 8.50
N ALA A 79 -6.26 13.40 8.43
CA ALA A 79 -7.63 13.52 7.93
C ALA A 79 -8.50 12.32 8.33
N LEU A 80 -9.82 12.51 8.28
CA LEU A 80 -10.79 11.43 8.44
C LEU A 80 -11.44 11.09 7.11
N ILE A 81 -11.64 9.79 6.85
CA ILE A 81 -12.54 9.35 5.78
C ILE A 81 -13.87 8.98 6.41
N ILE A 82 -14.92 9.65 5.99
CA ILE A 82 -16.26 9.46 6.52
C ILE A 82 -17.25 9.01 5.43
N GLN A 83 -18.31 8.34 5.85
CA GLN A 83 -19.47 7.99 5.03
C GLN A 83 -20.72 8.72 5.51
N ASP A 84 -20.95 8.75 6.80
CA ASP A 84 -22.16 9.33 7.39
C ASP A 84 -22.08 10.85 7.43
N MET A 85 -23.04 11.52 6.80
CA MET A 85 -23.11 12.97 6.78
C MET A 85 -23.47 13.56 8.15
N GLY A 86 -24.04 12.79 9.07
CA GLY A 86 -24.31 13.23 10.46
C GLY A 86 -23.04 13.69 11.17
N ILE A 87 -21.88 13.09 10.82
CA ILE A 87 -20.58 13.51 11.37
C ILE A 87 -20.30 15.00 11.11
N THR A 88 -20.71 15.55 9.97
CA THR A 88 -20.50 16.99 9.65
C THR A 88 -21.28 17.94 10.56
N ARG A 89 -22.21 17.44 11.38
CA ARG A 89 -23.01 18.22 12.37
C ARG A 89 -22.48 18.09 13.79
N LEU A 90 -21.49 17.27 14.04
CA LEU A 90 -20.83 17.15 15.34
C LEU A 90 -19.89 18.35 15.58
N ASN A 91 -19.54 18.58 16.84
CA ASN A 91 -18.52 19.55 17.22
C ASN A 91 -17.13 18.95 16.95
N LEU A 92 -16.62 19.12 15.75
CA LEU A 92 -15.36 18.53 15.28
C LEU A 92 -14.16 19.44 15.54
N PRO A 93 -12.96 18.84 15.79
CA PRO A 93 -11.72 19.60 15.70
C PRO A 93 -11.47 20.04 14.24
N PRO A 94 -10.52 20.97 13.99
CA PRO A 94 -10.17 21.41 12.63
C PRO A 94 -9.40 20.36 11.86
N ILE A 95 -10.00 19.18 11.66
CA ILE A 95 -9.45 18.05 10.92
C ILE A 95 -10.08 17.95 9.53
N PRO A 96 -9.29 17.79 8.44
CA PRO A 96 -9.82 17.62 7.10
C PRO A 96 -10.72 16.38 6.98
N LEU A 97 -11.84 16.53 6.26
CA LEU A 97 -12.75 15.44 5.94
C LEU A 97 -12.59 14.99 4.49
N HIS A 98 -12.48 13.67 4.29
CA HIS A 98 -12.46 13.01 3.00
C HIS A 98 -13.72 12.18 2.81
N ALA A 99 -14.38 12.32 1.65
CA ALA A 99 -15.57 11.54 1.34
C ALA A 99 -15.20 10.10 0.96
N SER A 100 -15.72 9.13 1.70
CA SER A 100 -15.50 7.71 1.40
C SER A 100 -16.14 7.32 0.07
N THR A 101 -15.55 6.35 -0.64
CA THR A 101 -16.20 5.70 -1.80
C THR A 101 -17.55 5.08 -1.42
N GLN A 102 -17.77 4.76 -0.14
CA GLN A 102 -19.06 4.27 0.39
C GLN A 102 -20.21 5.27 0.26
N MET A 103 -19.91 6.55 -0.05
CA MET A 103 -20.92 7.59 -0.31
C MET A 103 -21.42 7.57 -1.77
N ASP A 104 -21.01 6.60 -2.59
CA ASP A 104 -21.43 6.47 -3.99
C ASP A 104 -21.06 7.70 -4.86
N ASN A 105 -19.77 8.03 -4.89
CA ASN A 105 -19.26 9.23 -5.54
C ASN A 105 -19.04 9.00 -7.04
N ARG A 106 -20.15 8.95 -7.83
CA ARG A 106 -20.14 8.63 -9.27
C ARG A 106 -20.49 9.78 -10.19
N THR A 107 -21.05 10.85 -9.69
CA THR A 107 -21.58 11.95 -10.53
C THR A 107 -20.96 13.28 -10.20
N VAL A 108 -20.90 14.16 -11.20
CA VAL A 108 -20.45 15.56 -11.02
C VAL A 108 -21.23 16.24 -9.91
N GLN A 109 -22.57 16.10 -9.90
CA GLN A 109 -23.45 16.73 -8.90
C GLN A 109 -23.11 16.25 -7.48
N LYS A 110 -22.85 14.97 -7.30
CA LYS A 110 -22.49 14.42 -5.98
C LYS A 110 -21.15 14.96 -5.49
N VAL A 111 -20.12 14.98 -6.36
CA VAL A 111 -18.80 15.47 -6.00
C VAL A 111 -18.83 16.97 -5.72
N LYS A 112 -19.56 17.75 -6.54
CA LYS A 112 -19.76 19.18 -6.31
C LYS A 112 -20.44 19.44 -4.97
N PHE A 113 -21.52 18.72 -4.65
CA PHE A 113 -22.20 18.84 -3.36
C PHE A 113 -21.23 18.57 -2.19
N LEU A 114 -20.39 17.52 -2.29
CA LEU A 114 -19.42 17.20 -1.23
C LEU A 114 -18.34 18.29 -1.10
N ALA A 115 -17.86 18.84 -2.22
CA ALA A 115 -16.94 19.97 -2.22
C ALA A 115 -17.57 21.21 -1.55
N ASP A 116 -18.81 21.54 -1.90
CA ASP A 116 -19.54 22.70 -1.34
C ASP A 116 -19.80 22.55 0.18
N VAL A 117 -19.94 21.31 0.68
CA VAL A 117 -20.05 21.00 2.12
C VAL A 117 -18.70 21.12 2.85
N GLY A 118 -17.57 21.13 2.13
CA GLY A 118 -16.23 21.31 2.70
C GLY A 118 -15.36 20.05 2.73
N PHE A 119 -15.71 18.99 2.01
CA PHE A 119 -14.82 17.83 1.85
C PHE A 119 -13.60 18.22 1.01
N ARG A 120 -12.42 17.99 1.59
CA ARG A 120 -11.16 18.32 0.91
C ARG A 120 -10.78 17.34 -0.18
N GLN A 121 -11.16 16.07 -0.02
CA GLN A 121 -10.86 15.00 -0.96
C GLN A 121 -12.07 14.10 -1.12
N VAL A 122 -12.29 13.62 -2.34
CA VAL A 122 -13.38 12.69 -2.66
C VAL A 122 -12.80 11.40 -3.25
N VAL A 123 -13.06 10.26 -2.58
CA VAL A 123 -12.71 8.95 -3.11
C VAL A 123 -13.80 8.53 -4.10
N LEU A 124 -13.47 8.54 -5.37
CA LEU A 124 -14.40 8.19 -6.43
C LEU A 124 -14.80 6.71 -6.39
N ALA A 125 -15.97 6.42 -6.91
CA ALA A 125 -16.42 5.04 -7.11
C ALA A 125 -15.54 4.34 -8.17
N ARG A 126 -15.35 3.02 -8.01
CA ARG A 126 -14.48 2.21 -8.88
C ARG A 126 -15.02 2.03 -10.29
N GLU A 127 -16.31 2.27 -10.48
CA GLU A 127 -17.09 2.00 -11.70
C GLU A 127 -16.92 3.07 -12.79
N LEU A 128 -16.17 4.13 -12.53
CA LEU A 128 -16.02 5.26 -13.45
C LEU A 128 -15.03 4.96 -14.59
N THR A 129 -15.33 5.52 -15.76
CA THR A 129 -14.42 5.61 -16.91
C THR A 129 -13.48 6.81 -16.75
N LEU A 130 -12.40 6.84 -17.56
CA LEU A 130 -11.50 8.02 -17.65
C LEU A 130 -12.27 9.29 -17.99
N ASP A 131 -13.20 9.23 -18.95
CA ASP A 131 -14.00 10.37 -19.37
C ASP A 131 -14.90 10.92 -18.25
N GLU A 132 -15.49 10.03 -17.44
CA GLU A 132 -16.31 10.41 -16.29
C GLU A 132 -15.45 11.06 -15.20
N ILE A 133 -14.25 10.54 -14.94
CA ILE A 133 -13.29 11.14 -13.98
C ILE A 133 -12.88 12.54 -14.47
N ALA A 134 -12.54 12.69 -15.75
CA ALA A 134 -12.16 13.98 -16.35
C ALA A 134 -13.30 15.01 -16.27
N LYS A 135 -14.55 14.61 -16.52
CA LYS A 135 -15.72 15.48 -16.37
C LYS A 135 -15.92 15.94 -14.92
N ILE A 136 -15.71 15.05 -13.95
CA ILE A 136 -15.79 15.39 -12.52
C ILE A 136 -14.69 16.39 -12.18
N HIS A 137 -13.45 16.13 -12.61
CA HIS A 137 -12.32 17.03 -12.35
C HIS A 137 -12.53 18.42 -12.97
N ALA A 138 -12.98 18.50 -14.23
CA ALA A 138 -13.26 19.75 -14.90
C ALA A 138 -14.35 20.58 -14.20
N ALA A 139 -15.33 19.92 -13.57
CA ALA A 139 -16.40 20.60 -12.83
C ALA A 139 -16.01 20.97 -11.39
N CYS A 140 -15.00 20.33 -10.81
CA CYS A 140 -14.55 20.51 -9.43
C CYS A 140 -13.00 20.54 -9.37
N PRO A 141 -12.32 21.52 -10.01
CA PRO A 141 -10.87 21.51 -10.19
C PRO A 141 -10.08 21.63 -8.88
N ASP A 142 -10.66 22.27 -7.86
CA ASP A 142 -10.03 22.47 -6.55
C ASP A 142 -10.23 21.28 -5.59
N THR A 143 -11.04 20.28 -5.98
CA THR A 143 -11.29 19.09 -5.15
C THR A 143 -10.28 17.99 -5.48
N LEU A 144 -9.59 17.49 -4.46
CA LEU A 144 -8.69 16.36 -4.65
C LEU A 144 -9.49 15.08 -4.96
N LEU A 145 -9.22 14.45 -6.10
CA LEU A 145 -9.88 13.22 -6.52
C LEU A 145 -8.98 12.03 -6.26
N GLU A 146 -9.49 11.05 -5.49
CA GLU A 146 -8.81 9.80 -5.25
C GLU A 146 -9.47 8.66 -6.00
N VAL A 147 -8.68 7.87 -6.72
CA VAL A 147 -9.15 6.70 -7.48
C VAL A 147 -8.48 5.42 -7.01
N PHE A 148 -9.24 4.32 -6.98
CA PHE A 148 -8.65 3.01 -6.74
C PHE A 148 -7.89 2.54 -7.98
N VAL A 149 -6.69 1.99 -7.74
CA VAL A 149 -5.81 1.49 -8.80
C VAL A 149 -5.51 -0.01 -8.68
N HIS A 150 -5.72 -0.63 -7.50
CA HIS A 150 -5.42 -2.04 -7.29
C HIS A 150 -6.29 -2.67 -6.20
N GLY A 151 -6.61 -3.95 -6.40
CA GLY A 151 -7.18 -4.84 -5.40
C GLY A 151 -8.64 -5.22 -5.62
N ALA A 152 -9.30 -5.70 -4.58
CA ALA A 152 -10.62 -6.33 -4.67
C ALA A 152 -11.72 -5.38 -5.16
N LEU A 153 -12.54 -5.87 -6.07
CA LEU A 153 -13.74 -5.19 -6.58
C LEU A 153 -15.00 -5.68 -5.87
N CYS A 154 -15.99 -4.79 -5.79
CA CYS A 154 -17.36 -5.10 -5.40
C CYS A 154 -18.23 -5.18 -6.65
N VAL A 155 -19.12 -6.18 -6.73
CA VAL A 155 -20.07 -6.33 -7.85
C VAL A 155 -21.22 -5.29 -7.78
N SER A 156 -21.49 -4.79 -6.58
CA SER A 156 -22.47 -3.72 -6.37
C SER A 156 -21.84 -2.36 -6.58
N TYR A 157 -22.63 -1.36 -6.89
CA TYR A 157 -22.23 0.03 -6.76
C TYR A 157 -21.73 0.33 -5.35
N SER A 158 -20.73 1.22 -5.27
CA SER A 158 -20.04 1.55 -4.01
C SER A 158 -21.03 2.08 -2.95
N GLY A 159 -21.08 1.43 -1.79
CA GLY A 159 -22.01 1.78 -0.70
C GLY A 159 -23.46 1.34 -0.87
N GLN A 160 -23.85 0.71 -2.00
CA GLN A 160 -25.23 0.36 -2.35
C GLN A 160 -25.55 -1.13 -2.21
N CYS A 161 -24.74 -1.90 -1.45
CA CYS A 161 -24.98 -3.33 -1.24
C CYS A 161 -25.73 -3.58 0.08
N TYR A 162 -26.94 -4.10 -0.01
CA TYR A 162 -27.79 -4.45 1.14
C TYR A 162 -27.98 -5.96 1.32
N VAL A 163 -27.33 -6.79 0.49
CA VAL A 163 -27.49 -8.26 0.53
C VAL A 163 -27.09 -8.85 1.88
N SER A 164 -26.01 -8.36 2.49
CA SER A 164 -25.58 -8.83 3.81
C SER A 164 -26.61 -8.57 4.88
N GLN A 165 -27.30 -7.42 4.83
CA GLN A 165 -28.38 -7.07 5.75
C GLN A 165 -29.61 -7.96 5.49
N ALA A 166 -30.03 -8.08 4.25
CA ALA A 166 -31.24 -8.81 3.89
C ALA A 166 -31.12 -10.33 4.13
N CYS A 167 -29.96 -10.93 3.82
CA CYS A 167 -29.80 -12.39 3.87
C CYS A 167 -29.17 -12.89 5.18
N PHE A 168 -28.41 -12.06 5.90
CA PHE A 168 -27.60 -12.51 7.05
C PHE A 168 -27.75 -11.64 8.29
N GLY A 169 -28.61 -10.62 8.29
CA GLY A 169 -28.87 -9.74 9.42
C GLY A 169 -27.67 -8.85 9.82
N ARG A 170 -26.65 -8.70 8.98
CA ARG A 170 -25.45 -7.90 9.23
C ARG A 170 -25.14 -6.94 8.07
N SER A 171 -24.75 -5.71 8.37
CA SER A 171 -24.64 -4.67 7.37
C SER A 171 -23.23 -4.54 6.77
N ALA A 172 -23.12 -4.62 5.45
CA ALA A 172 -21.89 -4.32 4.73
C ALA A 172 -21.46 -2.84 4.91
N ASN A 173 -22.44 -1.93 5.06
CA ASN A 173 -22.20 -0.50 5.30
C ASN A 173 -21.82 -0.19 6.76
N ARG A 174 -21.80 -1.21 7.62
CA ARG A 174 -21.30 -1.15 8.99
C ARG A 174 -20.09 -2.09 9.22
N GLY A 175 -19.40 -2.45 8.15
CA GLY A 175 -18.15 -3.22 8.21
C GLY A 175 -18.30 -4.74 8.22
N GLU A 176 -19.54 -5.29 8.11
CA GLU A 176 -19.84 -6.71 8.28
C GLU A 176 -20.29 -7.39 6.97
N CYS A 177 -19.59 -7.13 5.87
CA CYS A 177 -19.88 -7.75 4.57
C CYS A 177 -19.78 -9.27 4.63
N ALA A 178 -20.87 -9.98 4.27
CA ALA A 178 -20.93 -11.44 4.22
C ALA A 178 -20.20 -12.06 3.02
N GLN A 179 -19.72 -11.24 2.08
CA GLN A 179 -19.12 -11.69 0.82
C GLN A 179 -20.03 -12.65 0.01
N PHE A 180 -21.34 -12.45 0.04
CA PHE A 180 -22.33 -13.22 -0.69
C PHE A 180 -21.97 -13.39 -2.18
N CYS A 181 -21.45 -12.33 -2.81
CA CYS A 181 -21.02 -12.35 -4.22
C CYS A 181 -19.85 -13.31 -4.51
N ARG A 182 -19.27 -13.94 -3.49
CA ARG A 182 -18.16 -14.91 -3.63
C ARG A 182 -18.63 -16.35 -3.49
N LEU A 183 -19.92 -16.58 -3.20
CA LEU A 183 -20.50 -17.92 -3.12
C LEU A 183 -20.69 -18.51 -4.52
N GLY A 184 -20.84 -19.84 -4.58
CA GLY A 184 -21.25 -20.54 -5.79
C GLY A 184 -22.75 -20.49 -5.96
N PHE A 185 -23.21 -20.28 -7.19
CA PHE A 185 -24.63 -20.21 -7.56
C PHE A 185 -24.92 -21.12 -8.73
N ASP A 186 -26.14 -21.64 -8.78
CA ASP A 186 -26.71 -22.21 -9.97
C ASP A 186 -27.46 -21.11 -10.74
N MET A 187 -27.29 -21.07 -12.06
CA MET A 187 -28.05 -20.20 -12.95
C MET A 187 -29.04 -21.03 -13.72
N VAL A 188 -30.30 -20.63 -13.65
CA VAL A 188 -31.41 -21.26 -14.37
C VAL A 188 -32.12 -20.22 -15.24
N ASP A 189 -32.66 -20.63 -16.39
CA ASP A 189 -33.48 -19.76 -17.22
C ASP A 189 -34.94 -19.72 -16.69
N ALA A 190 -35.80 -19.00 -17.41
CA ALA A 190 -37.21 -18.84 -17.04
C ALA A 190 -38.01 -20.17 -17.02
N ASP A 191 -37.55 -21.15 -17.78
CA ASP A 191 -38.16 -22.47 -17.88
C ASP A 191 -37.60 -23.47 -16.86
N GLY A 192 -36.70 -23.02 -15.97
CA GLY A 192 -36.04 -23.85 -14.94
C GLY A 192 -34.89 -24.70 -15.47
N LYS A 193 -34.44 -24.51 -16.71
CA LYS A 193 -33.29 -25.22 -17.28
C LYS A 193 -31.99 -24.65 -16.70
N VAL A 194 -31.16 -25.54 -16.21
CA VAL A 194 -29.85 -25.15 -15.64
C VAL A 194 -28.88 -24.73 -16.74
N ILE A 195 -28.43 -23.46 -16.70
CA ILE A 195 -27.41 -22.88 -17.59
C ILE A 195 -26.01 -23.08 -17.01
N ALA A 196 -25.83 -22.87 -15.70
CA ALA A 196 -24.57 -23.09 -15.02
C ALA A 196 -24.83 -23.64 -13.60
N ARG A 197 -23.95 -24.53 -13.12
CA ARG A 197 -24.03 -25.11 -11.77
C ARG A 197 -22.80 -24.74 -10.95
N ASN A 198 -23.02 -24.34 -9.68
CA ASN A 198 -22.02 -24.06 -8.68
C ASN A 198 -20.86 -23.18 -9.19
N LYS A 199 -21.20 -22.12 -9.94
CA LYS A 199 -20.26 -21.13 -10.44
C LYS A 199 -20.30 -19.86 -9.61
N HIS A 200 -19.14 -19.19 -9.48
CA HIS A 200 -19.02 -17.92 -8.75
C HIS A 200 -19.48 -16.75 -9.63
N LEU A 201 -20.76 -16.74 -10.01
CA LEU A 201 -21.33 -15.88 -11.05
C LEU A 201 -21.19 -14.38 -10.76
N LEU A 202 -21.14 -13.99 -9.49
CA LEU A 202 -21.00 -12.60 -9.04
C LEU A 202 -19.55 -12.26 -8.59
N SER A 203 -18.61 -13.20 -8.70
CA SER A 203 -17.24 -12.99 -8.26
C SER A 203 -16.44 -12.24 -9.33
N LEU A 204 -15.99 -11.03 -8.99
CA LEU A 204 -15.13 -10.23 -9.87
C LEU A 204 -13.67 -10.60 -9.71
N LYS A 205 -12.90 -10.41 -10.78
CA LYS A 205 -11.43 -10.30 -10.76
C LYS A 205 -10.99 -9.12 -9.89
N ASP A 206 -9.72 -9.03 -9.58
CA ASP A 206 -9.16 -7.89 -8.85
C ASP A 206 -8.75 -6.79 -9.84
N MET A 207 -8.96 -5.53 -9.43
CA MET A 207 -8.58 -4.35 -10.22
C MET A 207 -7.05 -4.26 -10.34
N ASN A 208 -6.57 -3.91 -11.53
CA ASN A 208 -5.19 -3.56 -11.80
C ASN A 208 -5.13 -2.45 -12.84
N GLN A 209 -4.78 -1.24 -12.39
CA GLN A 209 -4.64 -0.04 -13.23
C GLN A 209 -3.18 0.33 -13.47
N SER A 210 -2.24 -0.58 -13.28
CA SER A 210 -0.81 -0.27 -13.38
C SER A 210 -0.37 0.25 -14.74
N GLU A 211 -1.08 -0.12 -15.81
CA GLU A 211 -0.82 0.37 -17.17
C GLU A 211 -1.60 1.66 -17.49
N ASN A 212 -2.57 2.03 -16.66
CA ASN A 212 -3.44 3.19 -16.88
C ASN A 212 -3.10 4.38 -15.96
N LEU A 213 -1.99 4.31 -15.19
CA LEU A 213 -1.65 5.33 -14.18
C LEU A 213 -1.53 6.72 -14.79
N GLU A 214 -0.85 6.85 -15.93
CA GLU A 214 -0.66 8.14 -16.59
C GLU A 214 -1.99 8.72 -17.10
N ALA A 215 -2.83 7.88 -17.72
CA ALA A 215 -4.17 8.30 -18.16
C ALA A 215 -5.08 8.72 -17.00
N LEU A 216 -4.97 8.07 -15.83
CA LEU A 216 -5.70 8.47 -14.62
C LEU A 216 -5.22 9.83 -14.09
N LEU A 217 -3.90 10.09 -14.11
CA LEU A 217 -3.36 11.41 -13.75
C LEU A 217 -3.85 12.49 -14.72
N ASP A 218 -3.83 12.22 -16.03
CA ASP A 218 -4.34 13.14 -17.06
C ASP A 218 -5.85 13.40 -16.94
N ALA A 219 -6.62 12.42 -16.45
CA ALA A 219 -8.03 12.58 -16.14
C ALA A 219 -8.30 13.40 -14.84
N GLY A 220 -7.24 13.79 -14.12
CA GLY A 220 -7.33 14.64 -12.92
C GLY A 220 -7.30 13.90 -11.60
N ALA A 221 -6.94 12.60 -11.59
CA ALA A 221 -6.72 11.89 -10.34
C ALA A 221 -5.48 12.45 -9.63
N SER A 222 -5.66 12.98 -8.43
CA SER A 222 -4.59 13.53 -7.59
C SER A 222 -4.10 12.55 -6.52
N SER A 223 -4.83 11.46 -6.27
CA SER A 223 -4.47 10.41 -5.32
C SER A 223 -4.82 9.03 -5.88
N LEU A 224 -3.91 8.06 -5.71
CA LEU A 224 -4.02 6.70 -6.23
C LEU A 224 -4.08 5.71 -5.08
N LYS A 225 -5.20 4.97 -4.96
CA LYS A 225 -5.49 4.11 -3.81
C LYS A 225 -5.33 2.63 -4.12
N ILE A 226 -4.55 1.94 -3.29
CA ILE A 226 -4.39 0.49 -3.32
C ILE A 226 -5.26 -0.13 -2.22
N GLU A 227 -6.15 -1.05 -2.56
CA GLU A 227 -6.91 -1.83 -1.58
C GLU A 227 -6.01 -2.92 -0.99
N GLY A 228 -5.71 -2.83 0.29
CA GLY A 228 -4.80 -3.74 1.00
C GLY A 228 -5.36 -4.28 2.32
N ARG A 229 -6.60 -3.97 2.68
CA ARG A 229 -7.22 -4.45 3.92
C ARG A 229 -7.33 -5.96 3.96
N LEU A 230 -7.01 -6.54 5.11
CA LEU A 230 -6.98 -7.98 5.33
C LEU A 230 -6.00 -8.74 4.42
N LYS A 231 -5.01 -8.05 3.89
CA LYS A 231 -3.89 -8.62 3.15
C LYS A 231 -2.66 -8.72 4.05
N ASP A 232 -1.80 -9.68 3.75
CA ASP A 232 -0.54 -9.88 4.46
C ASP A 232 0.51 -8.80 4.11
N VAL A 233 1.59 -8.78 4.88
CA VAL A 233 2.69 -7.83 4.70
C VAL A 233 3.38 -8.00 3.34
N SER A 234 3.49 -9.23 2.85
CA SER A 234 4.10 -9.56 1.56
C SER A 234 3.32 -8.91 0.41
N TYR A 235 1.99 -9.01 0.43
CA TYR A 235 1.11 -8.34 -0.53
C TYR A 235 1.32 -6.83 -0.51
N VAL A 236 1.30 -6.21 0.69
CA VAL A 236 1.43 -4.77 0.84
C VAL A 236 2.79 -4.29 0.31
N LYS A 237 3.89 -4.93 0.69
CA LYS A 237 5.23 -4.60 0.20
C LYS A 237 5.34 -4.72 -1.32
N ASN A 238 4.87 -5.85 -1.87
CA ASN A 238 5.00 -6.17 -3.29
C ASN A 238 4.20 -5.21 -4.17
N VAL A 239 2.91 -5.04 -3.87
CA VAL A 239 2.00 -4.20 -4.66
C VAL A 239 2.42 -2.73 -4.58
N THR A 240 2.73 -2.22 -3.38
CA THR A 240 3.17 -0.83 -3.22
C THR A 240 4.48 -0.56 -3.95
N ALA A 241 5.45 -1.46 -3.83
CA ALA A 241 6.73 -1.32 -4.53
C ALA A 241 6.55 -1.34 -6.05
N TYR A 242 5.65 -2.18 -6.58
CA TYR A 242 5.35 -2.23 -8.01
C TYR A 242 4.78 -0.90 -8.52
N TYR A 243 3.76 -0.37 -7.85
CA TYR A 243 3.15 0.91 -8.21
C TYR A 243 4.12 2.08 -8.01
N ARG A 244 4.96 2.04 -6.95
CA ARG A 244 5.99 3.07 -6.74
C ARG A 244 6.99 3.13 -7.89
N GLN A 245 7.49 1.99 -8.37
CA GLN A 245 8.40 1.94 -9.51
C GLN A 245 7.75 2.48 -10.79
N LYS A 246 6.48 2.14 -11.05
CA LYS A 246 5.73 2.67 -12.20
C LYS A 246 5.58 4.19 -12.14
N LEU A 247 5.21 4.72 -10.97
CA LEU A 247 5.08 6.17 -10.76
C LEU A 247 6.43 6.89 -10.85
N ASP A 248 7.50 6.34 -10.28
CA ASP A 248 8.84 6.94 -10.38
C ASP A 248 9.28 7.06 -11.84
N ALA A 249 8.91 6.07 -12.69
CA ALA A 249 9.17 6.13 -14.12
C ALA A 249 8.34 7.24 -14.82
N ILE A 250 7.11 7.49 -14.40
CA ILE A 250 6.28 8.61 -14.90
C ILE A 250 6.88 9.95 -14.45
N LEU A 251 7.19 10.12 -13.17
CA LEU A 251 7.75 11.35 -12.61
C LEU A 251 9.10 11.75 -13.23
N LYS A 252 9.91 10.79 -13.69
CA LYS A 252 11.17 11.08 -14.39
C LYS A 252 10.94 11.84 -15.72
N ARG A 253 9.85 11.60 -16.42
CA ARG A 253 9.55 12.20 -17.73
C ARG A 253 8.48 13.31 -17.68
N ARG A 254 7.60 13.30 -16.67
CA ARG A 254 6.51 14.26 -16.47
C ARG A 254 6.89 15.24 -15.36
N LYS A 255 7.49 16.38 -15.73
CA LYS A 255 8.04 17.35 -14.78
C LYS A 255 7.02 18.23 -14.08
N GLU A 256 5.77 18.21 -14.56
CA GLU A 256 4.63 18.85 -13.92
C GLU A 256 4.17 18.13 -12.64
N TYR A 257 4.61 16.88 -12.44
CA TYR A 257 4.36 16.13 -11.21
C TYR A 257 5.60 16.07 -10.35
N ILE A 258 5.42 16.24 -9.06
CA ILE A 258 6.50 16.14 -8.07
C ILE A 258 6.20 14.99 -7.09
N ARG A 259 7.25 14.49 -6.46
CA ARG A 259 7.12 13.53 -5.37
C ARG A 259 6.59 14.23 -4.13
N ALA A 260 5.53 13.71 -3.54
CA ALA A 260 4.86 14.32 -2.38
C ALA A 260 5.36 13.79 -1.02
N SER A 261 6.26 12.81 -1.00
CA SER A 261 6.80 12.22 0.24
C SER A 261 8.30 12.03 0.13
N SER A 262 9.00 12.16 1.25
CA SER A 262 10.46 12.16 1.36
C SER A 262 11.04 10.75 1.35
N GLY A 263 12.27 10.62 0.95
CA GLY A 263 13.05 9.39 0.99
C GLY A 263 12.83 8.44 -0.19
N THR A 264 13.86 7.67 -0.48
CA THR A 264 13.88 6.65 -1.53
C THR A 264 13.86 5.26 -0.92
N VAL A 265 13.11 4.33 -1.53
CA VAL A 265 13.00 2.94 -1.05
C VAL A 265 14.00 2.06 -1.79
N LYS A 266 14.86 1.38 -1.04
CA LYS A 266 15.73 0.30 -1.53
C LYS A 266 15.02 -1.03 -1.33
N LEU A 267 14.90 -1.83 -2.39
CA LEU A 267 14.23 -3.11 -2.38
C LEU A 267 15.25 -4.24 -2.53
N ALA A 268 15.14 -5.29 -1.71
CA ALA A 268 15.88 -6.53 -1.83
C ALA A 268 15.16 -7.58 -2.70
N PHE A 269 14.10 -7.19 -3.42
CA PHE A 269 13.30 -8.03 -4.29
C PHE A 269 12.84 -7.27 -5.53
N ARG A 270 12.45 -8.02 -6.55
CA ARG A 270 11.78 -7.46 -7.74
C ARG A 270 10.26 -7.58 -7.55
N PRO A 271 9.52 -6.46 -7.56
CA PRO A 271 8.06 -6.51 -7.44
C PRO A 271 7.40 -7.21 -8.63
N GLN A 272 6.43 -8.10 -8.34
CA GLN A 272 5.67 -8.88 -9.33
C GLN A 272 4.24 -9.09 -8.82
N LEU A 273 3.23 -8.54 -9.49
CA LEU A 273 1.85 -8.57 -9.01
C LEU A 273 1.25 -9.99 -8.97
N ASP A 274 1.64 -10.86 -9.88
CA ASP A 274 1.22 -12.26 -9.98
C ASP A 274 1.67 -13.15 -8.82
N LYS A 275 2.68 -12.71 -8.05
CA LYS A 275 3.11 -13.36 -6.78
C LYS A 275 2.28 -12.94 -5.57
N SER A 276 1.35 -12.02 -5.73
CA SER A 276 0.42 -11.59 -4.69
C SER A 276 -0.98 -12.16 -4.95
N PHE A 277 -1.81 -12.15 -3.91
CA PHE A 277 -3.19 -12.61 -4.02
C PHE A 277 -3.94 -11.87 -5.14
N SER A 278 -4.50 -12.63 -6.10
CA SER A 278 -5.33 -12.12 -7.18
C SER A 278 -6.30 -13.19 -7.69
N ARG A 279 -7.52 -12.80 -8.04
CA ARG A 279 -8.53 -13.63 -8.73
C ARG A 279 -8.41 -13.53 -10.25
N GLY A 280 -7.22 -13.18 -10.76
CA GLY A 280 -7.02 -12.63 -12.08
C GLY A 280 -7.22 -11.12 -12.07
N PHE A 281 -6.65 -10.42 -13.06
CA PHE A 281 -6.70 -8.96 -13.13
C PHE A 281 -7.67 -8.45 -14.19
N THR A 282 -8.21 -7.26 -13.93
CA THR A 282 -9.05 -6.49 -14.85
C THR A 282 -8.77 -4.99 -14.67
N ASP A 283 -8.84 -4.24 -15.74
CA ASP A 283 -8.89 -2.78 -15.73
C ASP A 283 -10.29 -2.23 -15.42
N TYR A 284 -11.23 -3.14 -15.20
CA TYR A 284 -12.64 -2.92 -14.90
C TYR A 284 -13.33 -2.08 -15.97
N PHE A 285 -13.78 -0.87 -15.65
CA PHE A 285 -14.52 -0.02 -16.57
C PHE A 285 -13.75 1.23 -16.98
N VAL A 286 -12.47 1.31 -16.73
CA VAL A 286 -11.67 2.52 -17.02
C VAL A 286 -11.74 2.95 -18.49
N HIS A 287 -11.84 1.99 -19.41
CA HIS A 287 -12.04 2.20 -20.86
C HIS A 287 -13.47 1.93 -21.35
N GLY A 288 -14.42 1.76 -20.43
CA GLY A 288 -15.80 1.42 -20.75
C GLY A 288 -16.21 0.02 -20.26
N ARG A 289 -17.50 -0.32 -20.47
CA ARG A 289 -18.05 -1.60 -20.02
C ARG A 289 -17.49 -2.76 -20.83
N ASN A 290 -17.03 -3.81 -20.12
CA ASN A 290 -16.58 -5.04 -20.75
C ASN A 290 -17.05 -6.26 -19.94
N PRO A 291 -17.31 -7.43 -20.58
CA PRO A 291 -17.78 -8.64 -19.91
C PRO A 291 -16.66 -9.43 -19.22
N GLY A 292 -15.39 -9.13 -19.48
CA GLY A 292 -14.23 -9.89 -19.02
C GLY A 292 -13.85 -9.71 -17.55
N ILE A 293 -14.72 -9.11 -16.74
CA ILE A 293 -14.45 -8.72 -15.34
C ILE A 293 -14.67 -9.82 -14.31
N PHE A 294 -15.25 -10.96 -14.68
CA PHE A 294 -15.67 -12.00 -13.75
C PHE A 294 -14.62 -13.10 -13.57
N SER A 295 -14.60 -13.68 -12.36
CA SER A 295 -13.83 -14.87 -11.98
C SER A 295 -14.81 -15.97 -11.59
N PHE A 296 -15.33 -16.72 -12.59
CA PHE A 296 -16.40 -17.68 -12.41
C PHE A 296 -15.97 -19.00 -11.76
N ASP A 297 -14.71 -19.39 -11.91
CA ASP A 297 -14.25 -20.71 -11.51
C ASP A 297 -13.79 -20.76 -10.04
N THR A 298 -13.28 -19.66 -9.51
CA THR A 298 -12.84 -19.60 -8.12
C THR A 298 -12.88 -18.18 -7.54
N PRO A 299 -13.28 -18.03 -6.25
CA PRO A 299 -13.15 -16.78 -5.51
C PRO A 299 -11.77 -16.65 -4.85
N LYS A 300 -10.89 -17.65 -5.01
CA LYS A 300 -9.54 -17.72 -4.43
C LYS A 300 -8.49 -17.32 -5.45
N SER A 301 -7.28 -17.05 -4.98
CA SER A 301 -6.13 -16.78 -5.87
C SER A 301 -5.68 -18.07 -6.56
N LEU A 302 -5.46 -17.97 -7.87
CA LEU A 302 -4.72 -18.98 -8.62
C LEU A 302 -3.21 -18.75 -8.50
N GLY A 303 -2.79 -17.48 -8.43
CA GLY A 303 -1.38 -17.09 -8.45
C GLY A 303 -0.77 -17.11 -9.85
N GLU A 304 0.54 -17.26 -9.91
CA GLU A 304 1.34 -17.25 -11.13
C GLU A 304 1.18 -18.55 -11.92
N GLU A 305 0.90 -18.48 -13.23
CA GLU A 305 0.94 -19.68 -14.09
C GLU A 305 2.40 -20.15 -14.24
N VAL A 306 2.67 -21.40 -13.88
CA VAL A 306 4.04 -21.96 -13.85
C VAL A 306 4.29 -23.03 -14.91
N GLY A 307 3.27 -23.43 -15.65
CA GLY A 307 3.38 -24.38 -16.74
C GLY A 307 2.30 -25.47 -16.71
N THR A 308 2.55 -26.55 -17.40
CA THR A 308 1.64 -27.70 -17.49
C THR A 308 2.30 -28.99 -17.02
N VAL A 309 1.52 -29.89 -16.44
CA VAL A 309 2.00 -31.24 -16.09
C VAL A 309 2.45 -31.94 -17.36
N LYS A 310 3.71 -32.37 -17.41
CA LYS A 310 4.28 -33.12 -18.53
C LYS A 310 4.10 -34.63 -18.32
N GLU A 311 4.59 -35.15 -17.20
CA GLU A 311 4.55 -36.56 -16.84
C GLU A 311 4.24 -36.73 -15.36
N ILE A 312 3.67 -37.89 -15.03
CA ILE A 312 3.41 -38.29 -13.65
C ILE A 312 4.02 -39.69 -13.48
N ARG A 313 4.93 -39.85 -12.51
CA ARG A 313 5.60 -41.11 -12.27
C ARG A 313 5.75 -41.37 -10.76
N GLY A 314 5.06 -42.43 -10.30
CA GLY A 314 5.15 -42.85 -8.90
C GLY A 314 4.87 -41.71 -7.92
N ASN A 315 5.90 -41.19 -7.26
CA ASN A 315 5.82 -40.18 -6.23
C ASN A 315 6.23 -38.75 -6.69
N TYR A 316 6.43 -38.53 -8.00
CA TYR A 316 6.73 -37.20 -8.55
C TYR A 316 5.98 -36.90 -9.83
N LEU A 317 5.89 -35.63 -10.15
CA LEU A 317 5.44 -35.14 -11.46
C LEU A 317 6.50 -34.20 -12.06
N THR A 318 6.50 -34.08 -13.39
CA THR A 318 7.31 -33.09 -14.10
C THR A 318 6.46 -32.03 -14.73
N VAL A 319 7.01 -30.81 -14.82
CA VAL A 319 6.29 -29.65 -15.35
C VAL A 319 7.01 -29.17 -16.63
N ALA A 320 6.23 -28.93 -17.66
CA ALA A 320 6.66 -28.24 -18.86
C ALA A 320 6.43 -26.75 -18.67
N GLY A 321 7.50 -25.98 -18.51
CA GLY A 321 7.49 -24.54 -18.27
C GLY A 321 8.91 -24.01 -18.07
N VAL A 322 9.06 -22.71 -17.99
CA VAL A 322 10.36 -22.02 -17.81
C VAL A 322 10.59 -21.52 -16.38
N LYS A 323 9.64 -21.75 -15.49
CA LYS A 323 9.70 -21.28 -14.10
C LYS A 323 10.48 -22.29 -13.23
N SER A 324 11.29 -21.77 -12.32
CA SER A 324 11.93 -22.54 -11.26
C SER A 324 10.97 -22.80 -10.11
N PHE A 325 11.21 -23.88 -9.38
CA PHE A 325 10.44 -24.27 -8.20
C PHE A 325 11.33 -24.38 -6.98
N SER A 326 10.75 -24.18 -5.81
CA SER A 326 11.42 -24.31 -4.52
C SER A 326 10.70 -25.30 -3.61
N ASN A 327 11.47 -25.94 -2.71
CA ASN A 327 10.87 -26.75 -1.65
C ASN A 327 9.93 -25.88 -0.82
N GLY A 328 8.70 -26.35 -0.63
CA GLY A 328 7.68 -25.63 0.10
C GLY A 328 6.74 -24.77 -0.76
N ASP A 329 6.92 -24.70 -2.09
CA ASP A 329 5.99 -24.02 -2.97
C ASP A 329 4.59 -24.62 -2.86
N GLY A 330 3.57 -23.75 -2.84
CA GLY A 330 2.16 -24.12 -2.95
C GLY A 330 1.72 -24.02 -4.40
N LEU A 331 1.28 -25.15 -4.96
CA LEU A 331 0.76 -25.22 -6.32
C LEU A 331 -0.73 -25.54 -6.31
N CYS A 332 -1.44 -25.08 -7.34
CA CYS A 332 -2.85 -25.38 -7.51
C CYS A 332 -3.22 -25.57 -8.99
N TYR A 333 -4.37 -26.15 -9.21
CA TYR A 333 -4.95 -26.39 -10.52
C TYR A 333 -6.48 -26.45 -10.43
N LEU A 334 -7.15 -26.28 -11.55
CA LEU A 334 -8.58 -26.54 -11.67
C LEU A 334 -8.78 -27.99 -12.15
N ASP A 335 -9.57 -28.77 -11.41
CA ASP A 335 -9.94 -30.14 -11.82
C ASP A 335 -10.94 -30.12 -12.98
N GLU A 336 -11.34 -31.30 -13.46
CA GLU A 336 -12.28 -31.47 -14.59
C GLU A 336 -13.66 -30.85 -14.34
N ARG A 337 -14.02 -30.62 -13.08
CA ARG A 337 -15.26 -29.95 -12.66
C ARG A 337 -15.08 -28.45 -12.47
N GLY A 338 -13.87 -27.94 -12.72
CA GLY A 338 -13.52 -26.54 -12.48
C GLY A 338 -13.33 -26.19 -11.00
N LYS A 339 -13.17 -27.17 -10.11
CA LYS A 339 -12.89 -26.95 -8.69
C LYS A 339 -11.40 -26.71 -8.48
N LEU A 340 -11.07 -25.69 -7.73
CA LEU A 340 -9.69 -25.38 -7.34
C LEU A 340 -9.17 -26.42 -6.34
N CYS A 341 -8.11 -27.13 -6.74
CA CYS A 341 -7.38 -28.11 -5.94
C CYS A 341 -5.94 -27.60 -5.75
N GLY A 342 -5.37 -27.81 -4.56
CA GLY A 342 -4.00 -27.39 -4.24
C GLY A 342 -3.18 -28.53 -3.66
N PHE A 343 -1.85 -28.43 -3.79
CA PHE A 343 -0.89 -29.31 -3.16
C PHE A 343 0.39 -28.55 -2.82
N ARG A 344 1.17 -29.09 -1.89
CA ARG A 344 2.45 -28.54 -1.49
C ARG A 344 3.59 -29.39 -2.03
N VAL A 345 4.64 -28.73 -2.52
CA VAL A 345 5.86 -29.37 -3.01
C VAL A 345 6.83 -29.57 -1.85
N ASN A 346 7.12 -30.83 -1.47
CA ASN A 346 8.07 -31.12 -0.42
C ASN A 346 9.51 -31.00 -0.89
N ARG A 347 9.78 -31.54 -2.09
CA ARG A 347 11.12 -31.55 -2.67
C ARG A 347 11.08 -31.28 -4.15
N VAL A 348 12.05 -30.51 -4.61
CA VAL A 348 12.33 -30.22 -6.01
C VAL A 348 13.68 -30.81 -6.40
N ASP A 349 13.72 -31.43 -7.58
CA ASP A 349 14.94 -31.97 -8.21
C ASP A 349 14.88 -31.63 -9.71
N GLY A 350 15.46 -30.47 -10.09
CA GLY A 350 15.31 -29.91 -11.40
C GLY A 350 13.84 -29.60 -11.70
N ASN A 351 13.24 -30.22 -12.71
CA ASN A 351 11.83 -30.10 -13.05
C ASN A 351 10.94 -31.20 -12.47
N LYS A 352 11.50 -32.08 -11.59
CA LYS A 352 10.73 -33.08 -10.86
C LYS A 352 10.25 -32.50 -9.54
N LEU A 353 8.93 -32.50 -9.37
CA LEU A 353 8.27 -32.04 -8.16
C LEU A 353 7.76 -33.22 -7.37
N TYR A 354 8.17 -33.32 -6.12
CA TYR A 354 7.74 -34.37 -5.17
C TYR A 354 6.72 -33.74 -4.21
N PRO A 355 5.40 -33.88 -4.47
CA PRO A 355 4.37 -33.33 -3.59
C PRO A 355 4.34 -34.04 -2.23
N GLN A 356 3.76 -33.38 -1.23
CA GLN A 356 3.44 -34.01 0.06
C GLN A 356 2.46 -35.17 -0.11
N GLU A 357 1.41 -34.92 -0.89
CA GLU A 357 0.44 -35.89 -1.35
C GLU A 357 0.29 -35.76 -2.87
N MET A 358 0.26 -36.90 -3.57
CA MET A 358 0.17 -36.87 -5.03
C MET A 358 -1.16 -36.29 -5.48
N PRO A 359 -1.17 -35.15 -6.22
CA PRO A 359 -2.41 -34.55 -6.67
C PRO A 359 -3.10 -35.38 -7.77
N ARG A 360 -4.42 -35.31 -7.83
CA ARG A 360 -5.20 -35.93 -8.89
C ARG A 360 -5.16 -35.08 -10.16
N VAL A 361 -4.01 -35.06 -10.81
CA VAL A 361 -3.77 -34.31 -12.06
C VAL A 361 -3.55 -35.25 -13.23
N LYS A 362 -3.73 -34.74 -14.45
CA LYS A 362 -3.44 -35.45 -15.71
C LYS A 362 -2.33 -34.71 -16.48
N PRO A 363 -1.62 -35.36 -17.41
CA PRO A 363 -0.77 -34.64 -18.36
C PRO A 363 -1.53 -33.49 -19.05
N LYS A 364 -0.86 -32.39 -19.31
CA LYS A 364 -1.39 -31.13 -19.84
C LYS A 364 -2.28 -30.31 -18.86
N THR A 365 -2.50 -30.76 -17.61
CA THR A 365 -3.14 -29.92 -16.59
C THR A 365 -2.29 -28.68 -16.34
N ARG A 366 -2.88 -27.48 -16.42
CA ARG A 366 -2.22 -26.20 -16.07
C ARG A 366 -2.01 -26.13 -14.57
N LEU A 367 -0.81 -25.73 -14.18
CA LEU A 367 -0.42 -25.51 -12.79
C LEU A 367 -0.18 -24.02 -12.54
N TYR A 368 -0.62 -23.58 -11.38
CA TYR A 368 -0.41 -22.22 -10.88
C TYR A 368 0.29 -22.30 -9.54
N ARG A 369 1.16 -21.32 -9.24
CA ARG A 369 1.83 -21.16 -7.94
C ARG A 369 1.12 -20.07 -7.16
N ASN A 370 0.36 -20.46 -6.15
CA ASN A 370 -0.35 -19.54 -5.25
C ASN A 370 0.43 -19.24 -3.97
N PHE A 371 1.58 -19.89 -3.76
CA PHE A 371 2.50 -19.61 -2.67
C PHE A 371 3.94 -19.87 -3.14
N ASP A 372 4.74 -18.82 -3.25
CA ASP A 372 6.15 -18.86 -3.63
C ASP A 372 7.01 -18.80 -2.35
N GLN A 373 7.57 -19.93 -1.95
CA GLN A 373 8.30 -20.06 -0.69
C GLN A 373 9.55 -19.16 -0.63
N GLU A 374 10.28 -19.04 -1.75
CA GLU A 374 11.48 -18.21 -1.79
C GLU A 374 11.14 -16.73 -1.73
N PHE A 375 10.12 -16.30 -2.46
CA PHE A 375 9.61 -14.94 -2.42
C PHE A 375 9.15 -14.56 -1.01
N GLU A 376 8.35 -15.41 -0.36
CA GLU A 376 7.87 -15.18 1.00
C GLU A 376 9.04 -15.11 2.00
N ARG A 377 10.06 -15.96 1.86
CA ARG A 377 11.26 -15.91 2.71
C ARG A 377 12.00 -14.57 2.61
N VAL A 378 12.02 -13.95 1.42
CA VAL A 378 12.60 -12.62 1.23
C VAL A 378 11.69 -11.56 1.85
N MET A 379 10.37 -11.66 1.64
CA MET A 379 9.40 -10.69 2.15
C MET A 379 9.32 -10.64 3.68
N GLN A 380 9.52 -11.75 4.36
CA GLN A 380 9.52 -11.82 5.83
C GLN A 380 10.74 -11.13 6.46
N LYS A 381 11.79 -10.86 5.68
CA LYS A 381 12.98 -10.14 6.13
C LYS A 381 12.80 -8.62 5.95
N LYS A 382 13.85 -7.86 6.30
CA LYS A 382 13.97 -6.42 5.97
C LYS A 382 14.19 -6.27 4.47
N SER A 383 13.13 -6.46 3.68
CA SER A 383 13.18 -6.50 2.21
C SER A 383 12.94 -5.15 1.54
N ALA A 384 12.51 -4.16 2.31
CA ALA A 384 12.32 -2.78 1.86
C ALA A 384 12.81 -1.84 2.96
N GLU A 385 13.64 -0.89 2.60
CA GLU A 385 14.14 0.15 3.52
C GLU A 385 14.02 1.51 2.85
N ARG A 386 13.35 2.46 3.54
CA ARG A 386 13.24 3.84 3.09
C ARG A 386 14.25 4.71 3.80
N LYS A 387 14.99 5.51 3.03
CA LYS A 387 15.97 6.45 3.54
C LYS A 387 15.78 7.82 2.90
N ILE A 388 15.96 8.86 3.70
CA ILE A 388 15.97 10.27 3.29
C ILE A 388 17.42 10.64 3.01
N ALA A 389 17.67 11.22 1.85
CA ALA A 389 19.00 11.68 1.48
C ALA A 389 19.41 12.88 2.31
N VAL A 390 20.65 12.88 2.84
CA VAL A 390 21.21 13.97 3.64
C VAL A 390 22.60 14.33 3.14
N THR A 391 22.81 15.61 2.89
CA THR A 391 24.13 16.19 2.65
C THR A 391 24.72 16.65 3.98
N LEU A 392 25.95 16.24 4.25
CA LEU A 392 26.71 16.61 5.44
C LEU A 392 27.92 17.44 5.05
N ARG A 393 28.16 18.53 5.76
CA ARG A 393 29.33 19.39 5.54
C ARG A 393 30.01 19.70 6.87
N LEU A 394 31.26 19.27 7.01
CA LEU A 394 32.14 19.61 8.14
C LEU A 394 33.13 20.68 7.70
N GLU A 395 33.11 21.80 8.38
CA GLU A 395 34.00 22.90 8.13
C GLU A 395 34.66 23.40 9.42
N GLU A 396 35.83 23.98 9.32
CA GLU A 396 36.47 24.62 10.45
C GLU A 396 35.94 26.03 10.71
N ASN A 397 35.99 26.45 11.95
CA ASN A 397 35.69 27.80 12.39
C ASN A 397 36.76 28.30 13.37
N ASN A 398 36.63 29.53 13.83
CA ASN A 398 37.62 30.13 14.74
C ASN A 398 37.78 29.40 16.07
N PHE A 399 36.79 28.64 16.50
CA PHE A 399 36.73 27.98 17.81
C PHE A 399 36.75 26.43 17.73
N GLY A 400 36.94 25.87 16.54
CA GLY A 400 36.92 24.45 16.31
C GLY A 400 36.27 24.08 14.97
N PHE A 401 35.18 23.33 15.01
CA PHE A 401 34.51 22.81 13.80
C PHE A 401 33.02 23.05 13.84
N THR A 402 32.40 23.04 12.67
CA THR A 402 30.92 23.11 12.48
C THR A 402 30.48 21.99 11.57
N LEU A 403 29.50 21.21 12.00
CA LEU A 403 28.78 20.24 11.16
C LEU A 403 27.46 20.83 10.74
N SER A 404 27.28 21.01 9.45
CA SER A 404 25.98 21.33 8.83
C SER A 404 25.39 20.10 8.17
N ALA A 405 24.08 19.94 8.25
CA ALA A 405 23.33 18.89 7.55
C ALA A 405 22.08 19.48 6.90
N ALA A 406 21.78 19.01 5.69
CA ALA A 406 20.57 19.35 4.96
C ALA A 406 19.96 18.08 4.37
N ASP A 407 18.63 17.88 4.53
CA ASP A 407 17.92 16.79 3.89
C ASP A 407 17.36 17.19 2.51
N GLU A 408 16.73 16.23 1.82
CA GLU A 408 16.18 16.43 0.47
C GLU A 408 14.98 17.40 0.43
N ASP A 409 14.37 17.71 1.58
CA ASP A 409 13.29 18.68 1.75
C ASP A 409 13.77 20.06 2.20
N ASP A 410 15.11 20.27 2.20
CA ASP A 410 15.79 21.51 2.58
C ASP A 410 15.67 21.86 4.08
N ASN A 411 15.36 20.88 4.94
CA ASN A 411 15.53 21.06 6.38
C ASN A 411 17.01 21.14 6.72
N ARG A 412 17.43 22.23 7.34
CA ARG A 412 18.86 22.52 7.60
C ARG A 412 19.15 22.68 9.07
N ILE A 413 20.26 22.10 9.50
CA ILE A 413 20.81 22.31 10.84
C ILE A 413 22.29 22.66 10.75
N SER A 414 22.79 23.33 11.79
CA SER A 414 24.22 23.58 11.99
C SER A 414 24.54 23.41 13.48
N LEU A 415 25.64 22.71 13.77
CA LEU A 415 26.11 22.42 15.12
C LEU A 415 27.60 22.75 15.24
N ALA A 416 27.94 23.67 16.15
CA ALA A 416 29.31 23.94 16.49
C ALA A 416 29.87 22.87 17.43
N MET A 417 31.15 22.56 17.24
CA MET A 417 31.98 21.72 18.09
C MET A 417 33.22 22.53 18.50
N PRO A 418 33.19 23.25 19.62
CA PRO A 418 34.34 23.94 20.12
C PRO A 418 35.47 22.95 20.48
N ARG A 419 36.63 23.15 19.90
CA ARG A 419 37.81 22.30 20.13
C ARG A 419 39.09 23.01 19.72
N GLU A 420 40.14 22.84 20.49
CA GLU A 420 41.51 23.19 20.06
C GLU A 420 41.89 22.30 18.86
N LYS A 421 42.49 22.93 17.85
CA LYS A 421 42.87 22.27 16.61
C LYS A 421 44.27 21.67 16.77
N GLU A 422 44.35 20.37 16.61
CA GLU A 422 45.61 19.60 16.65
C GLU A 422 45.85 18.94 15.29
N LEU A 423 47.10 19.01 14.80
CA LEU A 423 47.49 18.35 13.55
C LEU A 423 47.51 16.82 13.73
N ALA A 424 46.88 16.11 12.80
CA ALA A 424 46.90 14.66 12.78
C ALA A 424 48.22 14.12 12.19
N ARG A 425 48.67 13.01 12.74
CA ARG A 425 49.89 12.30 12.27
C ARG A 425 49.65 11.52 10.96
N THR A 426 48.39 11.23 10.64
CA THR A 426 47.98 10.49 9.46
C THR A 426 46.86 11.21 8.75
N PRO A 427 46.65 11.02 7.41
CA PRO A 427 45.56 11.64 6.68
C PRO A 427 44.20 11.28 7.28
N GLN A 428 43.37 12.30 7.57
CA GLN A 428 42.08 12.12 8.24
C GLN A 428 40.86 12.17 7.30
N LEU A 429 41.01 12.71 6.11
CA LEU A 429 39.90 13.01 5.20
C LEU A 429 38.93 11.82 5.01
N GLU A 430 39.47 10.64 4.66
CA GLU A 430 38.67 9.46 4.44
C GLU A 430 38.03 8.91 5.73
N ASN A 431 38.75 9.01 6.85
CA ASN A 431 38.21 8.62 8.16
C ASN A 431 37.03 9.52 8.57
N LEU A 432 37.16 10.85 8.41
CA LEU A 432 36.12 11.83 8.71
C LEU A 432 34.86 11.55 7.84
N LYS A 433 35.04 11.38 6.52
CA LYS A 433 33.94 11.03 5.61
C LYS A 433 33.27 9.73 6.04
N ASN A 434 34.03 8.68 6.28
CA ASN A 434 33.52 7.39 6.69
C ASN A 434 32.77 7.43 8.04
N GLN A 435 33.24 8.20 9.00
CA GLN A 435 32.57 8.33 10.30
C GLN A 435 31.27 9.12 10.20
N LEU A 436 31.25 10.21 9.43
CA LEU A 436 30.05 11.03 9.25
C LEU A 436 28.98 10.31 8.41
N SER A 437 29.37 9.51 7.42
CA SER A 437 28.42 8.77 6.58
C SER A 437 27.72 7.60 7.29
N LYS A 438 28.16 7.19 8.48
CA LYS A 438 27.57 6.08 9.26
C LYS A 438 26.26 6.48 9.94
N LEU A 439 25.22 6.73 9.18
CA LEU A 439 23.90 7.11 9.71
C LEU A 439 23.05 5.93 10.22
N GLY A 440 23.50 4.69 10.00
CA GLY A 440 23.03 3.46 10.66
C GLY A 440 21.51 3.25 10.65
N ASN A 441 20.94 3.07 11.84
CA ASN A 441 19.51 2.78 12.06
C ASN A 441 18.63 4.04 12.04
N THR A 442 19.12 5.18 11.55
CA THR A 442 18.32 6.40 11.39
C THR A 442 17.54 6.36 10.09
N PRO A 443 16.52 7.19 9.89
CA PRO A 443 15.81 7.31 8.61
C PRO A 443 16.65 7.94 7.50
N PHE A 444 17.84 8.44 7.81
CA PHE A 444 18.72 9.14 6.87
C PHE A 444 19.77 8.24 6.23
N GLU A 445 20.22 8.65 5.04
CA GLU A 445 21.37 8.12 4.33
C GLU A 445 22.22 9.28 3.80
N ALA A 446 23.54 9.22 4.00
CA ALA A 446 24.44 10.24 3.49
C ALA A 446 24.52 10.16 1.96
N GLU A 447 24.01 11.17 1.26
CA GLU A 447 24.14 11.35 -0.18
C GLU A 447 25.52 11.89 -0.51
N SER A 448 25.98 12.87 0.27
CA SER A 448 27.33 13.44 0.16
C SER A 448 27.87 13.83 1.53
N VAL A 449 29.18 13.75 1.67
CA VAL A 449 29.94 14.26 2.86
C VAL A 449 31.05 15.12 2.36
N GLU A 450 30.93 16.42 2.59
CA GLU A 450 31.95 17.43 2.26
C GLU A 450 32.75 17.76 3.48
N ILE A 451 34.10 17.78 3.33
CA ILE A 451 35.06 18.15 4.38
C ILE A 451 35.83 19.36 3.89
N VAL A 452 35.65 20.50 4.54
CA VAL A 452 36.27 21.77 4.19
C VAL A 452 37.18 22.23 5.37
N LEU A 453 38.40 21.77 5.36
CA LEU A 453 39.41 22.06 6.39
C LEU A 453 40.65 22.65 5.73
N SER A 454 41.32 23.61 6.39
CA SER A 454 42.52 24.24 5.90
C SER A 454 43.72 23.32 6.02
N ASP A 455 43.71 22.36 6.95
CA ASP A 455 44.81 21.45 7.24
C ASP A 455 44.30 20.06 7.68
N ASN A 456 45.21 19.13 7.91
CA ASN A 456 44.92 17.76 8.35
C ASN A 456 44.66 17.69 9.86
N TRP A 457 43.53 18.23 10.31
CA TRP A 457 43.16 18.29 11.72
C TRP A 457 42.77 16.94 12.30
N PHE A 458 43.17 16.65 13.52
CA PHE A 458 42.77 15.48 14.28
C PHE A 458 41.42 15.72 15.01
N ILE A 459 40.43 14.91 14.73
CA ILE A 459 39.15 14.89 15.43
C ILE A 459 38.91 13.46 15.96
N PRO A 460 38.77 13.26 17.28
CA PRO A 460 38.51 11.96 17.86
C PRO A 460 37.17 11.36 17.30
N SER A 461 37.20 10.08 16.96
CA SER A 461 36.02 9.39 16.42
C SER A 461 34.83 9.40 17.37
N SER A 462 35.04 9.46 18.68
CA SER A 462 33.99 9.58 19.70
C SER A 462 33.25 10.93 19.61
N GLU A 463 33.99 12.03 19.51
CA GLU A 463 33.41 13.38 19.38
C GLU A 463 32.69 13.56 18.04
N LEU A 464 33.27 13.05 16.97
CA LEU A 464 32.65 13.06 15.65
C LEU A 464 31.35 12.25 15.62
N SER A 465 31.33 11.09 16.31
CA SER A 465 30.14 10.25 16.45
C SER A 465 29.04 10.91 17.28
N ASP A 466 29.40 11.62 18.36
CA ASP A 466 28.46 12.42 19.16
C ASP A 466 27.89 13.58 18.35
N LEU A 467 28.74 14.31 17.64
CA LEU A 467 28.34 15.44 16.80
C LEU A 467 27.33 14.98 15.71
N ARG A 468 27.62 13.84 15.05
CA ARG A 468 26.74 13.22 14.07
C ARG A 468 25.41 12.81 14.71
N ARG A 469 25.40 12.15 15.87
CA ARG A 469 24.18 11.75 16.58
C ARG A 469 23.30 12.94 16.91
N ARG A 470 23.89 14.00 17.46
CA ARG A 470 23.19 15.26 17.76
C ARG A 470 22.65 15.96 16.50
N ALA A 471 23.40 15.89 15.40
CA ALA A 471 22.95 16.42 14.12
C ALA A 471 21.71 15.68 13.61
N VAL A 472 21.69 14.36 13.68
CA VAL A 472 20.55 13.52 13.31
C VAL A 472 19.33 13.81 14.20
N GLU A 473 19.52 13.86 15.52
CA GLU A 473 18.44 14.16 16.47
C GLU A 473 17.81 15.55 16.20
N LYS A 474 18.65 16.54 15.94
CA LYS A 474 18.18 17.89 15.64
C LYS A 474 17.48 17.98 14.29
N LEU A 475 17.98 17.28 13.26
CA LEU A 475 17.32 17.22 11.95
C LEU A 475 15.96 16.53 12.05
N LEU A 476 15.85 15.42 12.80
CA LEU A 476 14.58 14.74 13.08
C LEU A 476 13.58 15.65 13.81
N SER A 477 14.04 16.48 14.73
CA SER A 477 13.16 17.40 15.44
C SER A 477 12.53 18.47 14.55
N LEU A 478 13.19 18.86 13.45
CA LEU A 478 12.63 19.80 12.46
C LEU A 478 11.52 19.17 11.63
N ILE A 479 11.64 17.88 11.33
CA ILE A 479 10.61 17.16 10.54
C ILE A 479 9.30 17.00 11.35
N HIS A 480 9.39 16.96 12.67
CA HIS A 480 8.22 16.80 13.56
C HIS A 480 7.53 18.11 13.97
N ILE A 481 8.01 19.26 13.52
CA ILE A 481 7.39 20.58 13.72
C ILE A 481 6.45 20.90 12.57
#